data_581343d8358d011d9ad5d66ea72f6c21
#
_entry.id   581343d8358d011d9ad5d66ea72f6c21
#
_cell.length_a   1.000
_cell.length_b   1.000
_cell.length_c   1.000
_cell.angle_alpha   90.00
_cell.angle_beta   90.00
_cell.angle_gamma   90.00
#
_symmetry.space_group_name_H-M   'P 1'
#
loop_
_entity.id
_entity.type
_entity.pdbx_description
1 polymer ?
#
loop_
_entity_poly.entity_id
_entity_poly.type
_entity_poly.pdbx_seq_one_letter_code
_entity_poly.pdbx_strand_id
1 'polypeptide(L)'
;LHCHTKMSQMDGLVDDEAVLKQAIKWGHKAIAITDHNGVQAFPHVFNFVTSYNKKLKEGEKPFKAIYGTELTLVDDTVNIVVRPNKEVMLNQTYVVFDFETTGFNAGGADSIIEIGAVKMKDGQILEKYDELINPGRPLPQKIIDITNITDAMLEGKDNEENAIKRFIDWFGDCPMVAHNAKFDVSFLEMAYKKYNLGTFTNPVIDTLELSRTMDNTYARHSLSALVKRYDVPWDESAHHRGDYDAEGTALVFHKMLKKLSNRNIETMDQLDTLVSKDEIHKYGRMYHVNLLVKNKTGLKNLFKLISLANTTYLYKTPRILRSEIEAHREGLLVGSGCYESEVFILAKSKSDDELSSIIRFYDYVEVQPLECYNHLIQSSEFATEVELAAHLEKIIRVTEEAGKIIVATGDVHHLTREDKIYREIIVNQKVPGGGRHPLARKNIKEIPSNHFRTTTEMLEDFKFLGEELAKKIVIENTNKI
;
A
#
# COMPACT_ATOMS: atom_id res chain seq x y z
N LEU A 1 0.39 -10.45 18.19
CA LEU A 1 -0.65 -10.79 17.19
C LEU A 1 -0.07 -11.05 15.80
N HIS A 2 1.21 -10.70 15.54
CA HIS A 2 1.91 -10.88 14.26
C HIS A 2 3.26 -11.54 14.53
N CYS A 3 3.38 -12.83 14.23
CA CYS A 3 4.56 -13.63 14.53
C CYS A 3 4.79 -14.71 13.46
N HIS A 4 5.96 -14.68 12.87
CA HIS A 4 6.45 -15.62 11.86
C HIS A 4 7.40 -16.64 12.50
N THR A 5 7.13 -17.92 12.24
CA THR A 5 8.02 -19.00 12.64
C THR A 5 8.97 -19.36 11.49
N LYS A 6 9.83 -20.36 11.71
CA LYS A 6 10.66 -20.95 10.65
C LYS A 6 9.87 -21.56 9.49
N MET A 7 8.52 -21.64 9.61
CA MET A 7 7.63 -22.06 8.52
C MET A 7 7.40 -20.94 7.51
N SER A 8 7.69 -19.69 7.87
CA SER A 8 7.83 -18.56 6.93
C SER A 8 9.16 -18.67 6.21
N GLN A 9 9.22 -19.49 5.16
CA GLN A 9 10.43 -19.90 4.47
C GLN A 9 11.25 -18.70 3.96
N MET A 10 12.57 -18.75 4.17
CA MET A 10 13.54 -17.72 3.76
C MET A 10 13.37 -16.37 4.46
N ASP A 11 12.60 -16.31 5.55
CA ASP A 11 12.37 -15.07 6.29
C ASP A 11 12.33 -15.28 7.82
N GLY A 12 11.43 -16.13 8.32
CA GLY A 12 11.30 -16.41 9.75
C GLY A 12 12.33 -17.39 10.29
N LEU A 13 12.84 -17.13 11.51
CA LEU A 13 13.80 -18.00 12.21
C LEU A 13 13.22 -18.63 13.46
N VAL A 14 12.11 -18.12 13.96
CA VAL A 14 11.59 -18.50 15.27
C VAL A 14 11.14 -19.97 15.25
N ASP A 15 11.70 -20.75 16.17
CA ASP A 15 11.15 -22.08 16.45
C ASP A 15 9.77 -21.94 17.12
N ASP A 16 8.76 -22.65 16.59
CA ASP A 16 7.39 -22.57 17.03
C ASP A 16 7.22 -22.91 18.53
N GLU A 17 7.91 -23.92 19.06
CA GLU A 17 7.89 -24.19 20.50
C GLU A 17 8.67 -23.15 21.32
N ALA A 18 9.78 -22.62 20.81
CA ALA A 18 10.60 -21.66 21.53
C ALA A 18 9.82 -20.36 21.81
N VAL A 19 9.09 -19.85 20.83
CA VAL A 19 8.27 -18.62 21.01
C VAL A 19 7.10 -18.86 21.97
N LEU A 20 6.47 -20.03 21.92
CA LEU A 20 5.40 -20.40 22.86
C LEU A 20 5.92 -20.47 24.30
N LYS A 21 7.06 -21.14 24.50
CA LYS A 21 7.74 -21.23 25.81
C LYS A 21 8.11 -19.85 26.33
N GLN A 22 8.62 -18.97 25.47
CA GLN A 22 9.01 -17.63 25.85
C GLN A 22 7.79 -16.76 26.21
N ALA A 23 6.69 -16.86 25.45
CA ALA A 23 5.44 -16.15 25.73
C ALA A 23 4.85 -16.59 27.08
N ILE A 24 4.83 -17.89 27.34
CA ILE A 24 4.38 -18.45 28.63
C ILE A 24 5.27 -17.96 29.78
N LYS A 25 6.60 -18.00 29.61
CA LYS A 25 7.57 -17.52 30.61
C LYS A 25 7.34 -16.05 30.97
N TRP A 26 6.94 -15.22 30.01
CA TRP A 26 6.63 -13.81 30.23
C TRP A 26 5.21 -13.55 30.74
N GLY A 27 4.41 -14.61 30.94
CA GLY A 27 3.05 -14.52 31.47
C GLY A 27 2.02 -14.03 30.44
N HIS A 28 2.30 -14.15 29.15
CA HIS A 28 1.31 -13.85 28.12
C HIS A 28 0.13 -14.82 28.22
N LYS A 29 -1.08 -14.32 27.96
CA LYS A 29 -2.31 -15.13 27.95
C LYS A 29 -2.45 -15.94 26.66
N ALA A 30 -1.95 -15.36 25.55
CA ALA A 30 -2.03 -15.92 24.21
C ALA A 30 -0.90 -15.40 23.33
N ILE A 31 -0.69 -16.08 22.20
CA ILE A 31 0.13 -15.62 21.08
C ILE A 31 -0.54 -16.01 19.77
N ALA A 32 -0.48 -15.18 18.75
CA ALA A 32 -0.88 -15.53 17.40
C ALA A 32 0.34 -16.03 16.60
N ILE A 33 0.14 -17.06 15.79
CA ILE A 33 1.11 -17.56 14.81
C ILE A 33 0.54 -17.25 13.43
N THR A 34 1.29 -16.47 12.64
CA THR A 34 0.81 -15.86 11.39
C THR A 34 1.84 -15.99 10.28
N ASP A 35 2.30 -17.21 10.02
CA ASP A 35 3.27 -17.49 8.97
C ASP A 35 2.81 -17.04 7.58
N HIS A 36 3.75 -16.72 6.71
CA HIS A 36 3.49 -16.31 5.34
C HIS A 36 2.79 -17.42 4.53
N ASN A 37 1.60 -17.11 4.04
CA ASN A 37 0.86 -17.90 3.06
C ASN A 37 0.69 -19.40 3.43
N GLY A 38 0.72 -19.73 4.73
CA GLY A 38 0.71 -21.10 5.17
C GLY A 38 0.26 -21.31 6.63
N VAL A 39 0.10 -22.58 6.99
CA VAL A 39 -0.38 -23.04 8.31
C VAL A 39 0.44 -24.21 8.85
N GLN A 40 1.65 -24.38 8.36
CA GLN A 40 2.47 -25.55 8.65
C GLN A 40 2.84 -25.68 10.15
N ALA A 41 2.90 -24.56 10.88
CA ALA A 41 3.15 -24.57 12.33
C ALA A 41 1.95 -25.06 13.16
N PHE A 42 0.71 -25.03 12.64
CA PHE A 42 -0.50 -25.29 13.42
C PHE A 42 -0.52 -26.62 14.15
N PRO A 43 -0.14 -27.79 13.55
CA PRO A 43 -0.13 -29.04 14.27
C PRO A 43 0.84 -29.06 15.47
N HIS A 44 2.02 -28.47 15.31
CA HIS A 44 3.02 -28.39 16.39
C HIS A 44 2.52 -27.49 17.52
N VAL A 45 2.03 -26.31 17.17
CA VAL A 45 1.46 -25.33 18.11
C VAL A 45 0.28 -25.94 18.89
N PHE A 46 -0.63 -26.63 18.18
CA PHE A 46 -1.78 -27.31 18.80
C PHE A 46 -1.34 -28.38 19.81
N ASN A 47 -0.42 -29.25 19.41
CA ASN A 47 0.08 -30.32 20.25
C ASN A 47 0.80 -29.79 21.49
N PHE A 48 1.66 -28.76 21.31
CA PHE A 48 2.37 -28.12 22.41
C PHE A 48 1.39 -27.50 23.41
N VAL A 49 0.48 -26.63 22.96
CA VAL A 49 -0.46 -25.91 23.82
C VAL A 49 -1.41 -26.88 24.53
N THR A 50 -1.89 -27.89 23.81
CA THR A 50 -2.75 -28.94 24.40
C THR A 50 -2.00 -29.71 25.50
N SER A 51 -0.76 -30.11 25.26
CA SER A 51 0.07 -30.83 26.22
C SER A 51 0.45 -29.94 27.42
N TYR A 52 0.72 -28.65 27.20
CA TYR A 52 0.99 -27.70 28.26
C TYR A 52 -0.23 -27.51 29.15
N ASN A 53 -1.39 -27.22 28.58
CA ASN A 53 -2.61 -26.96 29.32
C ASN A 53 -3.13 -28.20 30.12
N LYS A 54 -2.87 -29.42 29.63
CA LYS A 54 -3.18 -30.67 30.40
C LYS A 54 -2.36 -30.85 31.68
N LYS A 55 -1.20 -30.16 31.79
CA LYS A 55 -0.31 -30.27 32.96
C LYS A 55 -0.54 -29.16 33.98
N LEU A 56 -1.43 -28.21 33.70
CA LEU A 56 -1.75 -27.12 34.62
C LEU A 56 -2.37 -27.64 35.91
N LYS A 57 -2.00 -26.98 37.01
CA LYS A 57 -2.56 -27.24 38.33
C LYS A 57 -3.87 -26.44 38.50
N GLU A 58 -4.62 -26.81 39.51
CA GLU A 58 -5.85 -26.10 39.88
C GLU A 58 -5.53 -24.62 40.20
N GLY A 59 -6.25 -23.69 39.55
CA GLY A 59 -6.05 -22.23 39.66
C GLY A 59 -5.10 -21.61 38.64
N GLU A 60 -4.32 -22.42 37.91
CA GLU A 60 -3.50 -21.90 36.81
C GLU A 60 -4.34 -21.63 35.55
N LYS A 61 -4.05 -20.53 34.85
CA LYS A 61 -4.80 -20.13 33.63
C LYS A 61 -4.24 -20.82 32.40
N PRO A 62 -5.09 -21.33 31.50
CA PRO A 62 -4.65 -21.98 30.27
C PRO A 62 -4.03 -20.93 29.34
N PHE A 63 -2.96 -21.32 28.64
CA PHE A 63 -2.37 -20.55 27.56
C PHE A 63 -3.13 -20.80 26.25
N LYS A 64 -3.31 -19.75 25.42
CA LYS A 64 -4.06 -19.84 24.17
C LYS A 64 -3.14 -19.58 22.97
N ALA A 65 -3.20 -20.44 21.97
CA ALA A 65 -2.70 -20.13 20.64
C ALA A 65 -3.83 -19.54 19.78
N ILE A 66 -3.56 -18.45 19.11
CA ILE A 66 -4.42 -17.87 18.09
C ILE A 66 -3.83 -18.29 16.73
N TYR A 67 -4.64 -18.97 15.93
CA TYR A 67 -4.23 -19.43 14.61
C TYR A 67 -4.48 -18.35 13.58
N GLY A 68 -3.49 -18.08 12.75
CA GLY A 68 -3.58 -17.02 11.73
C GLY A 68 -2.61 -17.27 10.59
N THR A 69 -2.63 -16.41 9.61
CA THR A 69 -1.66 -16.39 8.50
C THR A 69 -1.57 -14.99 7.93
N GLU A 70 -0.39 -14.61 7.51
CA GLU A 70 -0.22 -13.44 6.65
C GLU A 70 -0.33 -13.89 5.19
N LEU A 71 -1.28 -13.34 4.43
CA LEU A 71 -1.47 -13.64 3.01
C LEU A 71 -1.05 -12.45 2.14
N THR A 72 -0.71 -12.77 0.90
CA THR A 72 -0.49 -11.76 -0.15
C THR A 72 -1.83 -11.41 -0.79
N LEU A 73 -2.41 -10.29 -0.37
CA LEU A 73 -3.67 -9.73 -0.87
C LEU A 73 -3.47 -9.11 -2.25
N VAL A 74 -4.38 -9.40 -3.17
CA VAL A 74 -4.53 -8.65 -4.43
C VAL A 74 -5.88 -7.94 -4.42
N ASP A 75 -5.85 -6.63 -4.66
CA ASP A 75 -7.07 -5.85 -4.80
C ASP A 75 -7.67 -6.09 -6.19
N ASP A 76 -8.79 -6.81 -6.25
CA ASP A 76 -9.56 -7.10 -7.45
C ASP A 76 -10.72 -6.12 -7.68
N THR A 77 -10.77 -5.06 -6.88
CA THR A 77 -11.74 -3.97 -7.02
C THR A 77 -11.16 -2.76 -7.78
N VAL A 78 -9.99 -2.92 -8.39
CA VAL A 78 -9.33 -1.86 -9.16
C VAL A 78 -10.10 -1.59 -10.45
N ASN A 79 -10.42 -0.32 -10.68
CA ASN A 79 -11.00 0.17 -11.91
C ASN A 79 -9.95 0.95 -12.73
N ILE A 80 -9.97 0.77 -14.04
CA ILE A 80 -9.15 1.55 -14.99
C ILE A 80 -9.70 2.98 -15.08
N VAL A 81 -11.00 3.15 -14.89
CA VAL A 81 -11.68 4.44 -15.01
C VAL A 81 -12.27 4.88 -13.68
N VAL A 82 -11.89 6.06 -13.25
CA VAL A 82 -12.54 6.76 -12.14
C VAL A 82 -13.75 7.50 -12.68
N ARG A 83 -14.94 7.24 -12.13
CA ARG A 83 -16.23 7.79 -12.60
C ARG A 83 -16.53 7.45 -14.07
N PRO A 84 -16.67 6.16 -14.44
CA PRO A 84 -16.91 5.76 -15.82
C PRO A 84 -18.20 6.34 -16.37
N ASN A 85 -18.16 6.80 -17.62
CA ASN A 85 -19.31 7.31 -18.33
C ASN A 85 -19.50 6.51 -19.63
N LYS A 86 -20.68 5.88 -19.78
CA LYS A 86 -21.03 5.02 -20.94
C LYS A 86 -21.16 5.79 -22.25
N GLU A 87 -21.47 7.08 -22.17
CA GLU A 87 -21.66 7.94 -23.34
C GLU A 87 -20.33 8.50 -23.88
N VAL A 88 -19.24 8.30 -23.13
CA VAL A 88 -17.93 8.80 -23.51
C VAL A 88 -17.23 7.81 -24.43
N MET A 89 -17.12 8.19 -25.71
CA MET A 89 -16.37 7.43 -26.70
C MET A 89 -14.87 7.58 -26.51
N LEU A 90 -14.09 6.55 -26.81
CA LEU A 90 -12.64 6.64 -26.72
C LEU A 90 -12.00 7.50 -27.83
N ASN A 91 -12.69 7.73 -28.92
CA ASN A 91 -12.23 8.61 -30.00
C ASN A 91 -12.71 10.04 -29.80
N GLN A 92 -12.09 10.77 -28.89
CA GLN A 92 -12.40 12.16 -28.59
C GLN A 92 -11.20 12.96 -28.06
N THR A 93 -11.41 14.23 -27.74
CA THR A 93 -10.41 15.05 -27.06
C THR A 93 -10.32 14.68 -25.59
N TYR A 94 -9.10 14.49 -25.10
CA TYR A 94 -8.77 14.24 -23.70
C TYR A 94 -7.90 15.35 -23.14
N VAL A 95 -8.07 15.63 -21.87
CA VAL A 95 -7.09 16.37 -21.06
C VAL A 95 -6.21 15.33 -20.36
N VAL A 96 -4.94 15.29 -20.73
CA VAL A 96 -3.94 14.48 -20.06
C VAL A 96 -3.17 15.38 -19.12
N PHE A 97 -3.07 15.02 -17.83
CA PHE A 97 -2.51 15.90 -16.82
C PHE A 97 -1.63 15.15 -15.82
N ASP A 98 -0.75 15.89 -15.19
CA ASP A 98 0.17 15.44 -14.16
C ASP A 98 0.45 16.61 -13.20
N PHE A 99 0.48 16.34 -11.89
CA PHE A 99 0.73 17.34 -10.87
C PHE A 99 2.06 17.06 -10.16
N GLU A 100 2.89 18.11 -10.05
CA GLU A 100 3.96 18.11 -9.07
C GLU A 100 3.48 18.73 -7.76
N THR A 101 3.91 18.17 -6.63
CA THR A 101 3.37 18.52 -5.31
C THR A 101 4.47 18.62 -4.27
N THR A 102 4.17 19.28 -3.13
CA THR A 102 5.12 19.38 -2.01
C THR A 102 5.31 18.09 -1.23
N GLY A 103 4.52 17.05 -1.54
CA GLY A 103 4.55 15.75 -0.90
C GLY A 103 3.39 14.88 -1.36
N PHE A 104 3.09 13.81 -0.63
CA PHE A 104 2.14 12.78 -1.09
C PHE A 104 0.75 12.87 -0.44
N ASN A 105 0.53 13.81 0.48
CA ASN A 105 -0.68 13.86 1.30
C ASN A 105 -1.63 14.96 0.84
N ALA A 106 -2.52 14.63 -0.09
CA ALA A 106 -3.53 15.56 -0.61
C ALA A 106 -4.48 16.12 0.48
N GLY A 107 -4.78 15.35 1.54
CA GLY A 107 -5.65 15.78 2.65
C GLY A 107 -4.92 16.46 3.80
N GLY A 108 -3.59 16.61 3.72
CA GLY A 108 -2.76 17.19 4.77
C GLY A 108 -2.24 18.58 4.41
N ALA A 109 -0.95 18.79 4.71
CA ALA A 109 -0.27 20.06 4.47
C ALA A 109 0.31 20.19 3.06
N ASP A 110 0.19 19.17 2.21
CA ASP A 110 0.78 19.18 0.89
C ASP A 110 -0.10 19.93 -0.11
N SER A 111 0.57 20.57 -1.08
CA SER A 111 -0.03 21.45 -2.05
C SER A 111 0.50 21.15 -3.44
N ILE A 112 -0.27 21.45 -4.48
CA ILE A 112 0.18 21.41 -5.87
C ILE A 112 1.16 22.57 -6.10
N ILE A 113 2.29 22.32 -6.76
CA ILE A 113 3.31 23.29 -7.10
C ILE A 113 3.50 23.46 -8.62
N GLU A 114 3.04 22.49 -9.40
CA GLU A 114 2.97 22.60 -10.86
C GLU A 114 1.74 21.84 -11.37
N ILE A 115 1.04 22.42 -12.34
CA ILE A 115 0.02 21.78 -13.14
C ILE A 115 0.57 21.67 -14.55
N GLY A 116 0.89 20.45 -14.98
CA GLY A 116 1.18 20.16 -16.36
C GLY A 116 0.02 19.44 -17.03
N ALA A 117 -0.41 19.91 -18.19
CA ALA A 117 -1.47 19.24 -18.93
C ALA A 117 -1.43 19.50 -20.43
N VAL A 118 -2.01 18.59 -21.20
CA VAL A 118 -2.19 18.73 -22.63
C VAL A 118 -3.62 18.33 -23.04
N LYS A 119 -4.21 19.04 -23.98
CA LYS A 119 -5.37 18.56 -24.72
C LYS A 119 -4.88 17.77 -25.93
N MET A 120 -5.29 16.52 -26.02
CA MET A 120 -4.87 15.58 -27.06
C MET A 120 -6.07 15.00 -27.79
N LYS A 121 -5.99 14.93 -29.10
CA LYS A 121 -6.93 14.18 -29.96
C LYS A 121 -6.16 13.47 -31.06
N ASP A 122 -6.46 12.20 -31.28
CA ASP A 122 -5.86 11.35 -32.35
C ASP A 122 -4.32 11.34 -32.35
N GLY A 123 -3.70 11.52 -31.18
CA GLY A 123 -2.25 11.58 -31.00
C GLY A 123 -1.62 12.94 -31.33
N GLN A 124 -2.43 13.95 -31.58
CA GLN A 124 -1.97 15.31 -31.78
C GLN A 124 -2.23 16.14 -30.52
N ILE A 125 -1.21 16.83 -30.03
CA ILE A 125 -1.33 17.80 -28.96
C ILE A 125 -1.95 19.07 -29.54
N LEU A 126 -3.13 19.43 -29.07
CA LEU A 126 -3.89 20.61 -29.53
C LEU A 126 -3.53 21.85 -28.73
N GLU A 127 -3.43 21.71 -27.43
CA GLU A 127 -3.14 22.78 -26.47
C GLU A 127 -2.24 22.22 -25.37
N LYS A 128 -1.40 23.08 -24.79
CA LYS A 128 -0.59 22.78 -23.60
C LYS A 128 -0.97 23.73 -22.48
N TYR A 129 -0.89 23.25 -21.26
CA TYR A 129 -1.08 23.99 -20.04
C TYR A 129 0.10 23.67 -19.11
N ASP A 130 0.80 24.71 -18.67
CA ASP A 130 1.89 24.61 -17.71
C ASP A 130 1.80 25.79 -16.74
N GLU A 131 1.59 25.51 -15.46
CA GLU A 131 1.43 26.54 -14.45
C GLU A 131 2.15 26.17 -13.16
N LEU A 132 3.17 26.95 -12.80
CA LEU A 132 3.85 26.87 -11.51
C LEU A 132 3.06 27.63 -10.45
N ILE A 133 2.97 27.06 -9.25
CA ILE A 133 2.12 27.50 -8.14
C ILE A 133 2.98 27.73 -6.90
N ASN A 134 2.77 28.85 -6.23
CA ASN A 134 3.42 29.14 -4.97
C ASN A 134 2.67 28.51 -3.80
N PRO A 135 3.26 27.53 -3.08
CA PRO A 135 2.61 26.90 -1.94
C PRO A 135 2.60 27.76 -0.66
N GLY A 136 3.19 28.98 -0.71
CA GLY A 136 3.28 29.90 0.43
C GLY A 136 4.27 29.47 1.53
N ARG A 137 5.11 28.47 1.25
CA ARG A 137 6.13 27.93 2.15
C ARG A 137 7.32 27.39 1.35
N PRO A 138 8.52 27.29 1.97
CA PRO A 138 9.68 26.69 1.31
C PRO A 138 9.43 25.22 0.96
N LEU A 139 9.99 24.77 -0.16
CA LEU A 139 9.93 23.39 -0.62
C LEU A 139 10.85 22.49 0.22
N PRO A 140 10.42 21.26 0.56
CA PRO A 140 11.33 20.24 1.06
C PRO A 140 12.46 19.97 0.05
N GLN A 141 13.71 19.83 0.51
CA GLN A 141 14.85 19.58 -0.37
C GLN A 141 14.63 18.37 -1.28
N LYS A 142 14.03 17.31 -0.75
CA LYS A 142 13.69 16.09 -1.51
C LYS A 142 12.79 16.38 -2.72
N ILE A 143 11.85 17.32 -2.59
CA ILE A 143 10.95 17.71 -3.70
C ILE A 143 11.75 18.46 -4.76
N ILE A 144 12.62 19.39 -4.34
CA ILE A 144 13.52 20.10 -5.27
C ILE A 144 14.40 19.10 -6.04
N ASP A 145 14.95 18.10 -5.34
CA ASP A 145 15.83 17.08 -5.95
C ASP A 145 15.09 16.19 -6.96
N ILE A 146 13.79 15.95 -6.76
CA ILE A 146 12.97 15.11 -7.64
C ILE A 146 12.45 15.92 -8.83
N THR A 147 11.83 17.08 -8.57
CA THR A 147 11.09 17.85 -9.59
C THR A 147 11.95 18.88 -10.31
N ASN A 148 13.11 19.20 -9.75
CA ASN A 148 13.95 20.35 -10.14
C ASN A 148 13.23 21.71 -10.03
N ILE A 149 12.07 21.77 -9.37
CA ILE A 149 11.36 23.01 -9.07
C ILE A 149 11.97 23.61 -7.80
N THR A 150 12.39 24.87 -7.88
CA THR A 150 13.03 25.58 -6.75
C THR A 150 12.12 26.66 -6.20
N ASP A 151 12.33 27.07 -4.94
CA ASP A 151 11.61 28.19 -4.34
C ASP A 151 11.69 29.47 -5.19
N ALA A 152 12.86 29.73 -5.82
CA ALA A 152 13.06 30.89 -6.70
C ALA A 152 12.15 30.85 -7.96
N MET A 153 11.82 29.64 -8.47
CA MET A 153 10.90 29.48 -9.60
C MET A 153 9.46 29.77 -9.21
N LEU A 154 9.11 29.56 -7.95
CA LEU A 154 7.76 29.76 -7.41
C LEU A 154 7.55 31.17 -6.84
N GLU A 155 8.61 31.95 -6.68
CA GLU A 155 8.52 33.34 -6.21
C GLU A 155 7.70 34.18 -7.20
N GLY A 156 6.68 34.88 -6.66
CA GLY A 156 5.77 35.69 -7.47
C GLY A 156 4.74 34.92 -8.29
N LYS A 157 4.73 33.59 -8.22
CA LYS A 157 3.65 32.77 -8.79
C LYS A 157 2.38 32.88 -7.98
N ASP A 158 1.26 32.58 -8.62
CA ASP A 158 -0.07 32.65 -7.98
C ASP A 158 -0.26 31.52 -6.97
N ASN A 159 -1.28 31.63 -6.15
CA ASN A 159 -1.64 30.62 -5.18
C ASN A 159 -2.43 29.45 -5.82
N GLU A 160 -2.52 28.34 -5.10
CA GLU A 160 -3.19 27.12 -5.54
C GLU A 160 -4.67 27.36 -5.94
N GLU A 161 -5.41 28.18 -5.18
CA GLU A 161 -6.83 28.43 -5.44
C GLU A 161 -7.05 29.04 -6.83
N ASN A 162 -6.30 30.07 -7.15
CA ASN A 162 -6.45 30.77 -8.43
C ASN A 162 -5.99 29.91 -9.60
N ALA A 163 -4.89 29.17 -9.42
CA ALA A 163 -4.37 28.26 -10.44
C ALA A 163 -5.38 27.13 -10.74
N ILE A 164 -5.94 26.51 -9.71
CA ILE A 164 -6.95 25.46 -9.88
C ILE A 164 -8.21 25.98 -10.57
N LYS A 165 -8.67 27.19 -10.24
CA LYS A 165 -9.84 27.78 -10.94
C LYS A 165 -9.57 27.95 -12.44
N ARG A 166 -8.38 28.47 -12.82
CA ARG A 166 -7.98 28.58 -14.23
C ARG A 166 -7.89 27.21 -14.91
N PHE A 167 -7.35 26.23 -14.22
CA PHE A 167 -7.22 24.88 -14.75
C PHE A 167 -8.59 24.24 -14.98
N ILE A 168 -9.55 24.44 -14.04
CA ILE A 168 -10.94 23.97 -14.19
C ILE A 168 -11.59 24.61 -15.42
N ASP A 169 -11.45 25.92 -15.58
CA ASP A 169 -12.00 26.63 -16.75
C ASP A 169 -11.37 26.13 -18.05
N TRP A 170 -10.08 25.77 -18.03
CA TRP A 170 -9.36 25.29 -19.20
C TRP A 170 -9.74 23.85 -19.57
N PHE A 171 -9.85 22.92 -18.61
CA PHE A 171 -10.22 21.54 -18.97
C PHE A 171 -11.72 21.34 -19.20
N GLY A 172 -12.59 22.14 -18.56
CA GLY A 172 -14.04 22.09 -18.73
C GLY A 172 -14.62 20.70 -18.50
N ASP A 173 -15.47 20.23 -19.43
CA ASP A 173 -16.14 18.92 -19.35
C ASP A 173 -15.35 17.80 -20.04
N CYS A 174 -14.09 18.05 -20.45
CA CYS A 174 -13.29 17.03 -21.14
C CYS A 174 -13.04 15.82 -20.24
N PRO A 175 -13.15 14.59 -20.75
CA PRO A 175 -12.64 13.43 -20.04
C PRO A 175 -11.11 13.54 -19.88
N MET A 176 -10.63 13.04 -18.76
CA MET A 176 -9.24 13.24 -18.36
C MET A 176 -8.46 11.92 -18.32
N VAL A 177 -7.15 12.04 -18.37
CA VAL A 177 -6.21 10.91 -18.32
C VAL A 177 -5.02 11.30 -17.44
N ALA A 178 -4.58 10.40 -16.58
CA ALA A 178 -3.35 10.56 -15.83
C ALA A 178 -2.62 9.23 -15.66
N HIS A 179 -1.35 9.27 -15.31
CA HIS A 179 -0.57 8.07 -14.99
C HIS A 179 -0.50 7.86 -13.48
N ASN A 180 -1.12 6.82 -12.94
CA ASN A 180 -1.42 6.66 -11.52
C ASN A 180 -2.45 7.69 -11.03
N ALA A 181 -3.50 7.85 -11.84
CA ALA A 181 -4.52 8.89 -11.74
C ALA A 181 -5.10 9.08 -10.33
N LYS A 182 -5.12 8.06 -9.48
CA LYS A 182 -5.60 8.16 -8.10
C LYS A 182 -4.83 9.20 -7.30
N PHE A 183 -3.55 9.42 -7.61
CA PHE A 183 -2.72 10.44 -6.96
C PHE A 183 -3.20 11.85 -7.34
N ASP A 184 -3.20 12.18 -8.62
CA ASP A 184 -3.55 13.51 -9.12
C ASP A 184 -5.01 13.87 -8.84
N VAL A 185 -5.91 12.89 -9.04
CA VAL A 185 -7.34 13.03 -8.72
C VAL A 185 -7.54 13.37 -7.26
N SER A 186 -6.78 12.77 -6.34
CA SER A 186 -6.91 13.04 -4.91
C SER A 186 -6.59 14.51 -4.57
N PHE A 187 -5.55 15.09 -5.18
CA PHE A 187 -5.22 16.50 -5.02
C PHE A 187 -6.29 17.41 -5.63
N LEU A 188 -6.79 17.07 -6.82
CA LEU A 188 -7.83 17.84 -7.48
C LEU A 188 -9.15 17.83 -6.68
N GLU A 189 -9.60 16.66 -6.20
CA GLU A 189 -10.81 16.53 -5.35
C GLU A 189 -10.66 17.31 -4.04
N MET A 190 -9.47 17.27 -3.42
CA MET A 190 -9.22 18.05 -2.22
C MET A 190 -9.20 19.54 -2.48
N ALA A 191 -8.68 20.00 -3.63
CA ALA A 191 -8.74 21.40 -4.03
C ALA A 191 -10.19 21.86 -4.24
N TYR A 192 -11.04 21.05 -4.90
CA TYR A 192 -12.47 21.33 -5.03
C TYR A 192 -13.14 21.50 -3.66
N LYS A 193 -12.87 20.61 -2.72
CA LYS A 193 -13.41 20.66 -1.35
C LYS A 193 -12.89 21.88 -0.59
N LYS A 194 -11.57 22.12 -0.60
CA LYS A 194 -10.87 23.18 0.12
C LYS A 194 -11.34 24.58 -0.31
N TYR A 195 -11.57 24.77 -1.59
CA TYR A 195 -11.92 26.07 -2.17
C TYR A 195 -13.40 26.21 -2.54
N ASN A 196 -14.25 25.27 -2.14
CA ASN A 196 -15.71 25.25 -2.41
C ASN A 196 -16.03 25.39 -3.92
N LEU A 197 -15.33 24.67 -4.78
CA LEU A 197 -15.46 24.74 -6.24
C LEU A 197 -16.52 23.78 -6.80
N GLY A 198 -17.37 23.22 -5.94
CA GLY A 198 -18.36 22.22 -6.31
C GLY A 198 -17.84 20.79 -6.20
N THR A 199 -18.22 19.95 -7.16
CA THR A 199 -17.81 18.53 -7.18
C THR A 199 -17.08 18.25 -8.49
N PHE A 200 -15.92 17.63 -8.40
CA PHE A 200 -15.19 17.15 -9.57
C PHE A 200 -15.90 15.92 -10.16
N THR A 201 -16.41 16.03 -11.36
CA THR A 201 -17.26 14.99 -12.00
C THR A 201 -16.67 14.38 -13.27
N ASN A 202 -15.60 14.96 -13.81
CA ASN A 202 -14.99 14.45 -15.04
C ASN A 202 -14.54 12.98 -14.87
N PRO A 203 -14.81 12.12 -15.85
CA PRO A 203 -14.25 10.78 -15.84
C PRO A 203 -12.74 10.82 -16.09
N VAL A 204 -11.98 9.99 -15.38
CA VAL A 204 -10.51 9.93 -15.49
C VAL A 204 -10.05 8.51 -15.80
N ILE A 205 -9.26 8.34 -16.85
CA ILE A 205 -8.63 7.05 -17.21
C ILE A 205 -7.25 7.00 -16.53
N ASP A 206 -6.98 5.91 -15.82
CA ASP A 206 -5.67 5.61 -15.23
C ASP A 206 -4.82 4.77 -16.19
N THR A 207 -3.81 5.38 -16.81
CA THR A 207 -2.92 4.67 -17.74
C THR A 207 -2.02 3.64 -17.06
N LEU A 208 -1.77 3.75 -15.75
CA LEU A 208 -1.04 2.75 -14.99
C LEU A 208 -1.86 1.47 -14.88
N GLU A 209 -3.13 1.55 -14.47
CA GLU A 209 -4.01 0.39 -14.35
C GLU A 209 -4.36 -0.18 -15.73
N LEU A 210 -4.57 0.68 -16.72
CA LEU A 210 -4.76 0.27 -18.12
C LEU A 210 -3.53 -0.52 -18.63
N SER A 211 -2.32 -0.04 -18.35
CA SER A 211 -1.09 -0.73 -18.79
C SER A 211 -0.91 -2.08 -18.10
N ARG A 212 -1.24 -2.17 -16.81
CA ARG A 212 -1.18 -3.43 -16.05
C ARG A 212 -2.09 -4.49 -16.65
N THR A 213 -3.26 -4.07 -17.10
CA THR A 213 -4.26 -4.95 -17.71
C THR A 213 -3.89 -5.32 -19.14
N MET A 214 -3.48 -4.37 -19.97
CA MET A 214 -3.15 -4.60 -21.38
C MET A 214 -1.82 -5.31 -21.60
N ASP A 215 -0.83 -4.98 -20.77
CA ASP A 215 0.56 -5.41 -20.88
C ASP A 215 0.97 -6.27 -19.67
N ASN A 216 0.08 -7.12 -19.19
CA ASN A 216 0.18 -7.91 -17.95
C ASN A 216 1.40 -8.85 -17.86
N THR A 217 2.09 -9.09 -18.96
CA THR A 217 3.34 -9.90 -18.99
C THR A 217 4.59 -9.11 -18.56
N TYR A 218 4.51 -7.79 -18.52
CA TYR A 218 5.62 -6.93 -18.11
C TYR A 218 5.61 -6.68 -16.61
N ALA A 219 6.81 -6.60 -16.02
CA ALA A 219 6.96 -6.37 -14.58
C ALA A 219 6.94 -4.89 -14.16
N ARG A 220 7.15 -3.98 -15.11
CA ARG A 220 7.26 -2.53 -14.82
C ARG A 220 6.24 -1.77 -15.64
N HIS A 221 5.54 -0.86 -14.95
CA HIS A 221 4.47 -0.04 -15.52
C HIS A 221 4.64 1.45 -15.19
N SER A 222 5.81 1.91 -14.74
CA SER A 222 6.11 3.34 -14.59
C SER A 222 6.05 4.05 -15.94
N LEU A 223 5.84 5.36 -15.95
CA LEU A 223 5.80 6.15 -17.18
C LEU A 223 7.07 5.95 -18.01
N SER A 224 8.27 6.02 -17.38
CA SER A 224 9.56 5.72 -18.03
C SER A 224 9.61 4.32 -18.68
N ALA A 225 8.96 3.32 -18.10
CA ALA A 225 8.88 1.98 -18.69
C ALA A 225 7.91 1.94 -19.87
N LEU A 226 6.81 2.68 -19.80
CA LEU A 226 5.80 2.74 -20.85
C LEU A 226 6.30 3.51 -22.07
N VAL A 227 6.95 4.64 -21.91
CA VAL A 227 7.50 5.42 -23.03
C VAL A 227 8.51 4.59 -23.83
N LYS A 228 9.36 3.81 -23.15
CA LYS A 228 10.28 2.86 -23.80
C LYS A 228 9.53 1.73 -24.50
N ARG A 229 8.51 1.14 -23.86
CA ARG A 229 7.72 0.02 -24.43
C ARG A 229 6.92 0.41 -25.66
N TYR A 230 6.38 1.62 -25.66
CA TYR A 230 5.53 2.12 -26.74
C TYR A 230 6.30 2.94 -27.78
N ASP A 231 7.63 2.99 -27.67
CA ASP A 231 8.52 3.72 -28.58
C ASP A 231 8.07 5.20 -28.72
N VAL A 232 7.93 5.86 -27.58
CA VAL A 232 7.63 7.28 -27.46
C VAL A 232 8.95 8.02 -27.25
N PRO A 233 9.24 9.11 -28.01
CA PRO A 233 10.40 9.94 -27.76
C PRO A 233 10.41 10.47 -26.33
N TRP A 234 11.51 10.27 -25.60
CA TRP A 234 11.59 10.55 -24.19
C TRP A 234 13.00 10.93 -23.77
N ASP A 235 13.11 12.05 -23.05
CA ASP A 235 14.34 12.47 -22.38
C ASP A 235 14.19 12.27 -20.86
N GLU A 236 14.92 11.32 -20.32
CA GLU A 236 14.87 10.99 -18.88
C GLU A 236 15.31 12.17 -17.99
N SER A 237 16.06 13.15 -18.53
CA SER A 237 16.49 14.32 -17.77
C SER A 237 15.39 15.37 -17.57
N ALA A 238 14.33 15.33 -18.40
CA ALA A 238 13.17 16.20 -18.30
C ALA A 238 12.02 15.58 -17.49
N HIS A 239 12.15 14.33 -17.09
CA HIS A 239 11.16 13.64 -16.26
C HIS A 239 10.98 14.33 -14.88
N HIS A 240 9.80 14.24 -14.32
CA HIS A 240 9.34 14.97 -13.13
C HIS A 240 9.15 16.48 -13.36
N ARG A 241 8.69 16.83 -14.56
CA ARG A 241 8.08 18.12 -14.89
C ARG A 241 6.69 17.83 -15.42
N GLY A 242 5.67 18.43 -14.80
CA GLY A 242 4.26 18.09 -15.03
C GLY A 242 3.86 18.19 -16.51
N ASP A 243 4.30 19.22 -17.24
CA ASP A 243 3.99 19.41 -18.66
C ASP A 243 4.63 18.31 -19.54
N TYR A 244 5.85 17.90 -19.22
CA TYR A 244 6.58 16.86 -19.94
C TYR A 244 6.01 15.47 -19.68
N ASP A 245 5.68 15.15 -18.42
CA ASP A 245 5.10 13.88 -18.02
C ASP A 245 3.67 13.73 -18.56
N ALA A 246 2.89 14.81 -18.59
CA ALA A 246 1.57 14.83 -19.22
C ALA A 246 1.65 14.57 -20.74
N GLU A 247 2.61 15.16 -21.45
CA GLU A 247 2.84 14.92 -22.89
C GLU A 247 3.27 13.47 -23.15
N GLY A 248 4.22 12.93 -22.36
CA GLY A 248 4.64 11.53 -22.44
C GLY A 248 3.47 10.57 -22.20
N THR A 249 2.66 10.86 -21.18
CA THR A 249 1.45 10.08 -20.88
C THR A 249 0.44 10.14 -22.03
N ALA A 250 0.23 11.31 -22.65
CA ALA A 250 -0.67 11.48 -23.78
C ALA A 250 -0.25 10.63 -24.99
N LEU A 251 1.04 10.65 -25.33
CA LEU A 251 1.57 9.86 -26.45
C LEU A 251 1.49 8.36 -26.18
N VAL A 252 1.81 7.92 -24.96
CA VAL A 252 1.62 6.50 -24.54
C VAL A 252 0.14 6.14 -24.62
N PHE A 253 -0.75 6.94 -24.07
CA PHE A 253 -2.18 6.68 -24.10
C PHE A 253 -2.72 6.56 -25.54
N HIS A 254 -2.30 7.43 -26.46
CA HIS A 254 -2.66 7.31 -27.87
C HIS A 254 -2.26 5.95 -28.47
N LYS A 255 -1.05 5.47 -28.16
CA LYS A 255 -0.62 4.13 -28.61
C LYS A 255 -1.46 3.01 -27.99
N MET A 256 -1.89 3.19 -26.72
CA MET A 256 -2.82 2.25 -26.08
C MET A 256 -4.19 2.25 -26.77
N LEU A 257 -4.75 3.43 -27.08
CA LEU A 257 -6.02 3.56 -27.81
C LEU A 257 -5.99 2.82 -29.15
N LYS A 258 -4.89 2.88 -29.90
CA LYS A 258 -4.72 2.11 -31.14
C LYS A 258 -4.77 0.60 -30.92
N LYS A 259 -4.21 0.10 -29.82
CA LYS A 259 -4.32 -1.31 -29.46
C LYS A 259 -5.73 -1.70 -29.05
N LEU A 260 -6.46 -0.79 -28.36
CA LEU A 260 -7.83 -1.03 -27.90
C LEU A 260 -8.83 -1.07 -29.04
N SER A 261 -8.67 -0.23 -30.06
CA SER A 261 -9.54 -0.23 -31.25
C SER A 261 -9.53 -1.59 -31.94
N ASN A 262 -8.40 -2.32 -31.92
CA ASN A 262 -8.29 -3.67 -32.45
C ASN A 262 -9.01 -4.75 -31.61
N ARG A 263 -9.51 -4.36 -30.40
CA ARG A 263 -10.25 -5.25 -29.47
C ARG A 263 -11.74 -4.91 -29.40
N ASN A 264 -12.25 -4.04 -30.29
CA ASN A 264 -13.64 -3.54 -30.28
C ASN A 264 -14.02 -2.85 -28.96
N ILE A 265 -13.08 -2.20 -28.30
CA ILE A 265 -13.31 -1.34 -27.14
C ILE A 265 -13.48 0.09 -27.64
N GLU A 266 -14.69 0.61 -27.55
CA GLU A 266 -15.08 1.88 -28.18
C GLU A 266 -15.49 2.93 -27.15
N THR A 267 -15.96 2.52 -25.98
CA THR A 267 -16.42 3.42 -24.93
C THR A 267 -15.58 3.30 -23.65
N MET A 268 -15.60 4.35 -22.84
CA MET A 268 -14.77 4.44 -21.64
C MET A 268 -15.13 3.38 -20.59
N ASP A 269 -16.43 3.10 -20.39
CA ASP A 269 -16.87 2.09 -19.44
C ASP A 269 -16.45 0.66 -19.82
N GLN A 270 -16.22 0.41 -21.10
CA GLN A 270 -15.73 -0.88 -21.59
C GLN A 270 -14.28 -1.15 -21.17
N LEU A 271 -13.50 -0.13 -20.80
CA LEU A 271 -12.13 -0.31 -20.33
C LEU A 271 -12.08 -1.20 -19.09
N ASP A 272 -13.02 -1.07 -18.16
CA ASP A 272 -13.06 -1.90 -16.96
C ASP A 272 -13.39 -3.37 -17.26
N THR A 273 -13.98 -3.65 -18.42
CA THR A 273 -14.22 -5.04 -18.89
C THR A 273 -12.94 -5.77 -19.29
N LEU A 274 -11.85 -5.03 -19.53
CA LEU A 274 -10.53 -5.59 -19.79
C LEU A 274 -9.92 -6.24 -18.55
N VAL A 275 -10.36 -5.87 -17.36
CA VAL A 275 -9.91 -6.46 -16.11
C VAL A 275 -10.44 -7.89 -16.02
N SER A 276 -9.60 -8.86 -16.35
CA SER A 276 -9.95 -10.27 -16.20
C SER A 276 -9.92 -10.63 -14.70
N LYS A 277 -11.08 -10.90 -14.13
CA LYS A 277 -11.20 -11.38 -12.73
C LYS A 277 -10.42 -12.66 -12.51
N ASP A 278 -10.32 -13.52 -13.51
CA ASP A 278 -9.58 -14.77 -13.42
C ASP A 278 -8.05 -14.59 -13.45
N GLU A 279 -7.56 -13.47 -13.97
CA GLU A 279 -6.13 -13.21 -14.13
C GLU A 279 -5.58 -12.07 -13.29
N ILE A 280 -6.43 -11.27 -12.64
CA ILE A 280 -6.01 -10.10 -11.87
C ILE A 280 -5.01 -10.45 -10.76
N HIS A 281 -5.08 -11.66 -10.22
CA HIS A 281 -4.12 -12.15 -9.26
C HIS A 281 -2.67 -12.19 -9.80
N LYS A 282 -2.48 -12.19 -11.12
CA LYS A 282 -1.15 -12.22 -11.75
C LYS A 282 -0.50 -10.84 -11.85
N TYR A 283 -1.29 -9.79 -12.03
CA TYR A 283 -0.80 -8.44 -12.33
C TYR A 283 -1.30 -7.34 -11.40
N GLY A 284 -2.33 -7.61 -10.58
CA GLY A 284 -2.85 -6.66 -9.61
C GLY A 284 -1.81 -6.24 -8.56
N ARG A 285 -2.04 -5.11 -7.90
CA ARG A 285 -1.20 -4.66 -6.80
C ARG A 285 -1.28 -5.65 -5.65
N MET A 286 -0.13 -5.96 -5.09
CA MET A 286 0.00 -6.89 -3.96
C MET A 286 0.23 -6.12 -2.68
N TYR A 287 -0.43 -6.59 -1.61
CA TYR A 287 -0.27 -6.11 -0.25
C TYR A 287 -0.21 -7.28 0.71
N HIS A 288 0.27 -7.07 1.92
CA HIS A 288 0.10 -8.03 3.00
C HIS A 288 -1.21 -7.82 3.73
N VAL A 289 -1.81 -8.90 4.20
CA VAL A 289 -3.01 -8.92 5.05
C VAL A 289 -2.88 -10.01 6.10
N ASN A 290 -3.15 -9.69 7.35
CA ASN A 290 -3.05 -10.63 8.46
C ASN A 290 -4.44 -11.16 8.82
N LEU A 291 -4.64 -12.48 8.81
CA LEU A 291 -5.90 -13.13 9.16
C LEU A 291 -5.76 -13.88 10.47
N LEU A 292 -6.68 -13.64 11.42
CA LEU A 292 -6.75 -14.37 12.69
C LEU A 292 -8.07 -15.13 12.83
N VAL A 293 -8.00 -16.32 13.37
CA VAL A 293 -9.15 -17.23 13.57
C VAL A 293 -9.85 -16.94 14.90
N LYS A 294 -11.13 -16.60 14.86
CA LYS A 294 -11.99 -16.42 16.05
C LYS A 294 -12.61 -17.72 16.56
N ASN A 295 -12.98 -18.61 15.65
CA ASN A 295 -13.75 -19.82 15.96
C ASN A 295 -13.55 -20.91 14.88
N LYS A 296 -14.24 -22.04 15.03
CA LYS A 296 -14.13 -23.17 14.10
C LYS A 296 -14.57 -22.86 12.67
N THR A 297 -15.56 -21.97 12.48
CA THR A 297 -15.98 -21.51 11.15
C THR A 297 -14.84 -20.73 10.50
N GLY A 298 -14.22 -19.80 11.25
CA GLY A 298 -13.06 -19.05 10.78
C GLY A 298 -11.88 -19.95 10.43
N LEU A 299 -11.60 -20.99 11.23
CA LEU A 299 -10.54 -21.96 10.90
C LEU A 299 -10.80 -22.67 9.57
N LYS A 300 -12.05 -23.10 9.34
CA LYS A 300 -12.45 -23.68 8.06
C LYS A 300 -12.30 -22.71 6.90
N ASN A 301 -12.70 -21.45 7.09
CA ASN A 301 -12.59 -20.41 6.08
C ASN A 301 -11.13 -20.05 5.81
N LEU A 302 -10.28 -19.99 6.84
CA LEU A 302 -8.84 -19.80 6.68
C LEU A 302 -8.22 -20.89 5.78
N PHE A 303 -8.54 -22.16 6.03
CA PHE A 303 -8.04 -23.27 5.21
C PHE A 303 -8.52 -23.17 3.75
N LYS A 304 -9.74 -22.70 3.50
CA LYS A 304 -10.23 -22.45 2.14
C LYS A 304 -9.43 -21.35 1.46
N LEU A 305 -9.22 -20.19 2.13
CA LEU A 305 -8.44 -19.08 1.59
C LEU A 305 -7.01 -19.51 1.27
N ILE A 306 -6.36 -20.25 2.15
CA ILE A 306 -5.02 -20.80 1.92
C ILE A 306 -5.01 -21.76 0.73
N SER A 307 -6.01 -22.63 0.62
CA SER A 307 -6.14 -23.55 -0.51
C SER A 307 -6.29 -22.77 -1.82
N LEU A 308 -7.16 -21.76 -1.88
CA LEU A 308 -7.33 -20.91 -3.04
C LEU A 308 -6.03 -20.19 -3.40
N ALA A 309 -5.34 -19.62 -2.40
CA ALA A 309 -4.09 -18.91 -2.61
C ALA A 309 -2.98 -19.81 -3.17
N ASN A 310 -2.90 -21.07 -2.72
CA ASN A 310 -1.88 -22.03 -3.12
C ASN A 310 -2.25 -22.86 -4.36
N THR A 311 -3.46 -22.72 -4.90
CA THR A 311 -3.92 -23.43 -6.11
C THR A 311 -4.44 -22.47 -7.17
N THR A 312 -5.66 -21.97 -7.02
CA THR A 312 -6.35 -21.13 -8.01
C THR A 312 -5.61 -19.83 -8.30
N TYR A 313 -5.11 -19.16 -7.26
CA TYR A 313 -4.46 -17.85 -7.37
C TYR A 313 -2.94 -17.93 -7.22
N LEU A 314 -2.35 -19.11 -7.33
CA LEU A 314 -0.90 -19.27 -7.29
C LEU A 314 -0.25 -18.69 -8.56
N TYR A 315 0.54 -17.64 -8.39
CA TYR A 315 1.35 -17.08 -9.47
C TYR A 315 2.70 -16.60 -8.94
N LYS A 316 3.75 -17.40 -9.14
CA LYS A 316 5.09 -17.26 -8.53
C LYS A 316 5.08 -17.41 -7.00
N THR A 317 4.16 -16.74 -6.31
CA THR A 317 3.87 -16.85 -4.88
C THR A 317 2.36 -17.00 -4.68
N PRO A 318 1.90 -17.62 -3.58
CA PRO A 318 0.48 -17.67 -3.26
C PRO A 318 -0.12 -16.27 -3.15
N ARG A 319 -1.32 -16.06 -3.68
CA ARG A 319 -2.05 -14.79 -3.63
C ARG A 319 -3.50 -15.04 -3.31
N ILE A 320 -4.17 -14.04 -2.74
CA ILE A 320 -5.60 -14.11 -2.45
C ILE A 320 -6.29 -12.81 -2.89
N LEU A 321 -7.46 -12.91 -3.47
CA LEU A 321 -8.25 -11.75 -3.86
C LEU A 321 -8.98 -11.16 -2.67
N ARG A 322 -9.18 -9.84 -2.67
CA ARG A 322 -9.98 -9.12 -1.67
C ARG A 322 -11.40 -9.68 -1.61
N SER A 323 -12.02 -9.91 -2.75
CA SER A 323 -13.37 -10.50 -2.86
C SER A 323 -13.47 -11.88 -2.22
N GLU A 324 -12.43 -12.71 -2.30
CA GLU A 324 -12.40 -14.03 -1.66
C GLU A 324 -12.30 -13.91 -0.14
N ILE A 325 -11.52 -12.95 0.38
CA ILE A 325 -11.49 -12.69 1.82
C ILE A 325 -12.87 -12.26 2.30
N GLU A 326 -13.56 -11.36 1.58
CA GLU A 326 -14.91 -10.95 1.93
C GLU A 326 -15.91 -12.10 1.90
N ALA A 327 -15.85 -12.97 0.90
CA ALA A 327 -16.74 -14.14 0.76
C ALA A 327 -16.52 -15.18 1.87
N HIS A 328 -15.34 -15.23 2.49
CA HIS A 328 -14.96 -16.19 3.51
C HIS A 328 -14.68 -15.55 4.88
N ARG A 329 -15.17 -14.33 5.12
CA ARG A 329 -14.83 -13.51 6.29
C ARG A 329 -15.38 -14.05 7.60
N GLU A 330 -16.46 -14.82 7.56
CA GLU A 330 -17.14 -15.32 8.77
C GLU A 330 -16.17 -16.08 9.68
N GLY A 331 -16.09 -15.66 10.94
CA GLY A 331 -15.23 -16.27 11.96
C GLY A 331 -13.75 -15.91 11.87
N LEU A 332 -13.39 -14.96 10.99
CA LEU A 332 -12.06 -14.39 10.88
C LEU A 332 -12.04 -12.94 11.41
N LEU A 333 -10.85 -12.50 11.81
CA LEU A 333 -10.49 -11.09 11.94
C LEU A 333 -9.46 -10.77 10.86
N VAL A 334 -9.70 -9.68 10.15
CA VAL A 334 -8.82 -9.19 9.08
C VAL A 334 -8.02 -8.02 9.61
N GLY A 335 -6.72 -8.20 9.79
CA GLY A 335 -5.75 -7.18 10.18
C GLY A 335 -5.01 -6.60 8.99
N SER A 336 -4.53 -5.38 9.09
CA SER A 336 -3.82 -4.73 7.99
C SER A 336 -2.47 -5.38 7.65
N GLY A 337 -1.78 -5.93 8.65
CA GLY A 337 -0.43 -6.51 8.47
C GLY A 337 0.70 -5.50 8.67
N CYS A 338 1.84 -5.75 8.02
CA CYS A 338 3.11 -5.05 8.21
C CYS A 338 3.29 -3.82 7.30
N TYR A 339 4.56 -3.39 7.06
CA TYR A 339 4.91 -2.27 6.17
C TYR A 339 4.52 -2.52 4.68
N GLU A 340 4.31 -3.76 4.28
CA GLU A 340 3.80 -4.11 2.95
C GLU A 340 2.27 -4.13 2.89
N SER A 341 1.59 -3.71 3.95
CA SER A 341 0.13 -3.62 3.97
C SER A 341 -0.40 -2.48 3.11
N GLU A 342 -1.62 -2.64 2.63
CA GLU A 342 -2.32 -1.61 1.87
C GLU A 342 -2.44 -0.30 2.67
N VAL A 343 -2.79 -0.39 3.96
CA VAL A 343 -2.96 0.77 4.84
C VAL A 343 -1.65 1.54 4.96
N PHE A 344 -0.53 0.86 5.24
CA PHE A 344 0.76 1.51 5.39
C PHE A 344 1.23 2.16 4.07
N ILE A 345 1.15 1.43 2.95
CA ILE A 345 1.61 1.93 1.65
C ILE A 345 0.78 3.12 1.17
N LEU A 346 -0.55 3.02 1.26
CA LEU A 346 -1.44 4.03 0.72
C LEU A 346 -1.61 5.26 1.63
N ALA A 347 -1.32 5.16 2.92
CA ALA A 347 -1.34 6.31 3.83
C ALA A 347 -0.38 7.44 3.41
N LYS A 348 0.64 7.14 2.60
CA LYS A 348 1.54 8.17 2.02
C LYS A 348 0.85 9.10 1.04
N SER A 349 -0.07 8.56 0.21
CA SER A 349 -0.64 9.27 -0.94
C SER A 349 -2.14 9.53 -0.82
N LYS A 350 -2.80 8.98 0.21
CA LYS A 350 -4.25 9.08 0.37
C LYS A 350 -4.63 10.16 1.38
N SER A 351 -5.71 10.88 1.09
CA SER A 351 -6.38 11.74 2.06
C SER A 351 -6.90 10.92 3.25
N ASP A 352 -7.25 11.57 4.35
CA ASP A 352 -7.79 10.89 5.52
C ASP A 352 -9.12 10.18 5.22
N ASP A 353 -9.99 10.79 4.41
CA ASP A 353 -11.27 10.21 3.99
C ASP A 353 -11.05 8.94 3.13
N GLU A 354 -10.12 8.99 2.18
CA GLU A 354 -9.78 7.83 1.35
C GLU A 354 -9.12 6.72 2.17
N LEU A 355 -8.18 7.08 3.07
CA LEU A 355 -7.53 6.14 3.96
C LEU A 355 -8.54 5.50 4.92
N SER A 356 -9.48 6.28 5.46
CA SER A 356 -10.59 5.79 6.28
C SER A 356 -11.45 4.77 5.50
N SER A 357 -11.71 5.01 4.22
CA SER A 357 -12.46 4.08 3.36
C SER A 357 -11.72 2.75 3.17
N ILE A 358 -10.41 2.80 2.99
CA ILE A 358 -9.54 1.60 2.90
C ILE A 358 -9.54 0.84 4.24
N ILE A 359 -9.37 1.57 5.35
CA ILE A 359 -9.33 1.00 6.70
C ILE A 359 -10.62 0.27 7.07
N ARG A 360 -11.77 0.66 6.54
CA ARG A 360 -13.05 0.00 6.80
C ARG A 360 -13.10 -1.47 6.38
N PHE A 361 -12.29 -1.88 5.43
CA PHE A 361 -12.13 -3.29 5.05
C PHE A 361 -11.58 -4.13 6.20
N TYR A 362 -10.72 -3.57 7.05
CA TYR A 362 -10.03 -4.27 8.13
C TYR A 362 -10.86 -4.25 9.43
N ASP A 363 -10.71 -5.29 10.25
CA ASP A 363 -11.28 -5.34 11.60
C ASP A 363 -10.39 -4.61 12.60
N TYR A 364 -9.07 -4.68 12.37
CA TYR A 364 -8.05 -3.95 13.12
C TYR A 364 -6.88 -3.55 12.23
N VAL A 365 -6.18 -2.52 12.63
CA VAL A 365 -4.97 -2.03 11.94
C VAL A 365 -3.76 -2.24 12.84
N GLU A 366 -2.64 -2.58 12.22
CA GLU A 366 -1.38 -2.84 12.91
C GLU A 366 -0.37 -1.72 12.65
N VAL A 367 0.39 -1.38 13.70
CA VAL A 367 1.62 -0.60 13.60
C VAL A 367 2.73 -1.34 14.34
N GLN A 368 3.96 -1.21 13.86
CA GLN A 368 5.14 -1.84 14.43
C GLN A 368 6.07 -0.77 15.03
N PRO A 369 7.05 -1.16 15.88
CA PRO A 369 8.11 -0.27 16.33
C PRO A 369 8.84 0.42 15.17
N LEU A 370 9.27 1.67 15.34
CA LEU A 370 10.00 2.42 14.31
C LEU A 370 11.22 1.66 13.77
N GLU A 371 11.91 0.90 14.62
CA GLU A 371 13.05 0.05 14.24
C GLU A 371 12.67 -0.98 13.15
N CYS A 372 11.43 -1.48 13.14
CA CYS A 372 10.97 -2.44 12.12
C CYS A 372 10.90 -1.83 10.71
N TYR A 373 10.90 -0.52 10.61
CA TYR A 373 10.82 0.22 9.36
C TYR A 373 12.15 0.89 8.93
N ASN A 374 13.25 0.69 9.65
CA ASN A 374 14.54 1.36 9.40
C ASN A 374 15.06 1.16 7.97
N HIS A 375 14.76 0.04 7.34
CA HIS A 375 15.11 -0.23 5.95
C HIS A 375 14.42 0.73 4.96
N LEU A 376 13.25 1.31 5.32
CA LEU A 376 12.54 2.29 4.49
C LEU A 376 13.23 3.66 4.51
N ILE A 377 13.91 4.01 5.61
CA ILE A 377 14.75 5.21 5.68
C ILE A 377 16.02 4.98 4.86
N GLN A 378 16.66 3.82 4.99
CA GLN A 378 17.83 3.46 4.20
C GLN A 378 17.56 3.42 2.69
N SER A 379 16.37 3.00 2.29
CA SER A 379 15.93 3.00 0.88
C SER A 379 15.41 4.35 0.38
N SER A 380 15.46 5.38 1.23
CA SER A 380 14.96 6.74 0.92
C SER A 380 13.45 6.81 0.66
N GLU A 381 12.69 5.81 1.12
CA GLU A 381 11.22 5.89 1.10
C GLU A 381 10.67 6.87 2.13
N PHE A 382 11.37 7.07 3.23
CA PHE A 382 11.20 8.16 4.19
C PHE A 382 12.55 8.88 4.37
N ALA A 383 12.52 10.20 4.46
CA ALA A 383 13.75 10.98 4.61
C ALA A 383 14.33 10.85 6.02
N THR A 384 13.47 10.75 7.03
CA THR A 384 13.85 10.72 8.47
C THR A 384 12.93 9.84 9.30
N GLU A 385 13.39 9.47 10.49
CA GLU A 385 12.55 8.80 11.48
C GLU A 385 11.36 9.66 11.93
N VAL A 386 11.51 10.99 11.94
CA VAL A 386 10.42 11.92 12.27
C VAL A 386 9.30 11.84 11.22
N GLU A 387 9.64 11.79 9.94
CA GLU A 387 8.66 11.60 8.87
C GLU A 387 7.94 10.25 8.98
N LEU A 388 8.69 9.20 9.31
CA LEU A 388 8.13 7.88 9.54
C LEU A 388 7.20 7.86 10.76
N ALA A 389 7.58 8.50 11.88
CA ALA A 389 6.73 8.63 13.07
C ALA A 389 5.43 9.36 12.75
N ALA A 390 5.50 10.49 12.03
CA ALA A 390 4.31 11.23 11.59
C ALA A 390 3.39 10.39 10.68
N HIS A 391 3.98 9.53 9.85
CA HIS A 391 3.23 8.58 9.02
C HIS A 391 2.45 7.56 9.88
N LEU A 392 3.08 7.00 10.92
CA LEU A 392 2.40 6.10 11.85
C LEU A 392 1.32 6.82 12.65
N GLU A 393 1.58 8.04 13.12
CA GLU A 393 0.59 8.88 13.81
C GLU A 393 -0.65 9.14 12.95
N LYS A 394 -0.48 9.41 11.65
CA LYS A 394 -1.58 9.53 10.69
C LYS A 394 -2.40 8.25 10.63
N ILE A 395 -1.76 7.09 10.47
CA ILE A 395 -2.45 5.79 10.41
C ILE A 395 -3.24 5.55 11.70
N ILE A 396 -2.64 5.79 12.86
CA ILE A 396 -3.27 5.61 14.17
C ILE A 396 -4.51 6.51 14.27
N ARG A 397 -4.36 7.80 14.02
CA ARG A 397 -5.44 8.78 14.11
C ARG A 397 -6.60 8.44 13.18
N VAL A 398 -6.34 8.20 11.90
CA VAL A 398 -7.40 7.88 10.92
C VAL A 398 -8.08 6.55 11.25
N THR A 399 -7.35 5.59 11.81
CA THR A 399 -7.93 4.32 12.26
C THR A 399 -8.91 4.52 13.41
N GLU A 400 -8.57 5.35 14.40
CA GLU A 400 -9.46 5.67 15.51
C GLU A 400 -10.69 6.47 15.05
N GLU A 401 -10.50 7.45 14.17
CA GLU A 401 -11.58 8.22 13.54
C GLU A 401 -12.54 7.35 12.72
N ALA A 402 -12.02 6.32 12.06
CA ALA A 402 -12.81 5.31 11.35
C ALA A 402 -13.54 4.32 12.29
N GLY A 403 -13.36 4.44 13.61
CA GLY A 403 -13.96 3.55 14.62
C GLY A 403 -13.36 2.14 14.62
N LYS A 404 -12.14 1.97 14.12
CA LYS A 404 -11.44 0.69 14.08
C LYS A 404 -10.41 0.57 15.20
N ILE A 405 -10.04 -0.67 15.52
CA ILE A 405 -9.06 -0.95 16.56
C ILE A 405 -7.66 -0.82 15.96
N ILE A 406 -6.80 -0.03 16.60
CA ILE A 406 -5.37 0.05 16.28
C ILE A 406 -4.58 -0.75 17.33
N VAL A 407 -3.64 -1.58 16.90
CA VAL A 407 -2.80 -2.41 17.77
C VAL A 407 -1.32 -2.26 17.41
N ALA A 408 -0.47 -2.32 18.41
CA ALA A 408 0.97 -2.45 18.22
C ALA A 408 1.35 -3.93 18.14
N THR A 409 2.04 -4.32 17.07
CA THR A 409 2.55 -5.69 16.86
C THR A 409 4.06 -5.68 16.62
N GLY A 410 4.72 -6.82 16.88
CA GLY A 410 6.17 -6.92 16.73
C GLY A 410 6.63 -7.31 15.33
N ASP A 411 5.73 -7.83 14.49
CA ASP A 411 6.09 -8.46 13.22
C ASP A 411 7.29 -9.40 13.39
N VAL A 412 7.15 -10.33 14.35
CA VAL A 412 8.26 -11.12 14.90
C VAL A 412 8.78 -12.12 13.87
N HIS A 413 10.09 -12.07 13.60
CA HIS A 413 10.79 -12.99 12.69
C HIS A 413 11.95 -13.73 13.35
N HIS A 414 12.43 -13.26 14.50
CA HIS A 414 13.46 -13.91 15.28
C HIS A 414 13.21 -13.73 16.79
N LEU A 415 13.73 -14.64 17.61
CA LEU A 415 13.36 -14.69 19.01
C LEU A 415 14.05 -13.59 19.83
N THR A 416 15.36 -13.46 19.68
CA THR A 416 16.17 -12.48 20.40
C THR A 416 16.72 -11.43 19.44
N ARG A 417 17.17 -10.30 19.97
CA ARG A 417 17.80 -9.23 19.16
C ARG A 417 19.08 -9.73 18.46
N GLU A 418 19.84 -10.60 19.11
CA GLU A 418 21.08 -11.20 18.61
C GLU A 418 20.83 -12.12 17.40
N ASP A 419 19.69 -12.78 17.33
CA ASP A 419 19.33 -13.67 16.24
C ASP A 419 19.14 -12.93 14.89
N LYS A 420 19.06 -11.62 14.90
CA LYS A 420 19.00 -10.77 13.70
C LYS A 420 20.09 -11.12 12.68
N ILE A 421 21.31 -11.45 13.14
CA ILE A 421 22.42 -11.80 12.26
C ILE A 421 22.12 -13.07 11.43
N TYR A 422 21.41 -14.02 12.01
CA TYR A 422 21.01 -15.24 11.28
C TYR A 422 19.93 -14.95 10.25
N ARG A 423 18.98 -14.05 10.58
CA ARG A 423 17.99 -13.60 9.60
C ARG A 423 18.65 -12.86 8.44
N GLU A 424 19.65 -12.03 8.70
CA GLU A 424 20.40 -11.33 7.68
C GLU A 424 21.08 -12.30 6.70
N ILE A 425 21.64 -13.42 7.20
CA ILE A 425 22.20 -14.48 6.35
C ILE A 425 21.11 -15.08 5.46
N ILE A 426 19.94 -15.42 6.01
CA ILE A 426 18.85 -16.07 5.25
C ILE A 426 18.29 -15.15 4.18
N VAL A 427 17.93 -13.91 4.51
CA VAL A 427 17.31 -12.97 3.54
C VAL A 427 18.28 -12.60 2.40
N ASN A 428 19.58 -12.72 2.60
CA ASN A 428 20.58 -12.50 1.56
C ASN A 428 20.80 -13.71 0.66
N GLN A 429 20.19 -14.87 0.94
CA GLN A 429 20.26 -16.03 0.07
C GLN A 429 19.39 -15.83 -1.18
N LYS A 430 19.69 -16.61 -2.23
CA LYS A 430 18.83 -16.68 -3.41
C LYS A 430 17.55 -17.43 -3.07
N VAL A 431 16.41 -16.84 -3.37
CA VAL A 431 15.11 -17.49 -3.19
C VAL A 431 14.96 -18.63 -4.21
N PRO A 432 14.44 -19.81 -3.83
CA PRO A 432 14.09 -20.86 -4.78
C PRO A 432 13.18 -20.33 -5.88
N GLY A 433 13.47 -20.65 -7.12
CA GLY A 433 12.75 -20.09 -8.28
C GLY A 433 13.30 -18.78 -8.83
N GLY A 434 14.36 -18.25 -8.21
CA GLY A 434 15.04 -17.02 -8.62
C GLY A 434 14.41 -15.77 -7.97
N GLY A 435 15.24 -14.78 -7.76
CA GLY A 435 14.86 -13.54 -7.06
C GLY A 435 15.67 -13.34 -5.78
N ARG A 436 15.40 -12.25 -5.10
CA ARG A 436 15.99 -11.91 -3.80
C ARG A 436 14.90 -11.43 -2.87
N HIS A 437 15.09 -11.66 -1.59
CA HIS A 437 14.24 -11.09 -0.56
C HIS A 437 14.21 -9.56 -0.66
N PRO A 438 13.05 -8.89 -0.40
CA PRO A 438 12.95 -7.42 -0.45
C PRO A 438 14.01 -6.70 0.39
N LEU A 439 14.39 -7.25 1.54
CA LEU A 439 15.45 -6.71 2.40
C LEU A 439 16.87 -6.93 1.87
N ALA A 440 17.08 -7.75 0.84
CA ALA A 440 18.39 -7.99 0.22
C ALA A 440 18.75 -6.99 -0.88
N ARG A 441 18.19 -5.78 -0.85
CA ARG A 441 18.50 -4.70 -1.80
C ARG A 441 19.84 -4.05 -1.46
N LYS A 442 20.60 -3.62 -2.47
CA LYS A 442 21.94 -3.03 -2.30
C LYS A 442 21.98 -1.78 -1.42
N ASN A 443 20.91 -1.03 -1.33
CA ASN A 443 20.78 0.19 -0.53
C ASN A 443 20.36 -0.08 0.92
N ILE A 444 20.00 -1.31 1.26
CA ILE A 444 19.74 -1.71 2.65
C ILE A 444 21.03 -2.29 3.21
N LYS A 445 21.66 -1.55 4.13
CA LYS A 445 22.92 -1.95 4.79
C LYS A 445 22.68 -2.85 5.99
N GLU A 446 21.56 -2.64 6.65
CA GLU A 446 21.18 -3.33 7.87
C GLU A 446 19.68 -3.65 7.82
N ILE A 447 19.33 -4.93 8.01
CA ILE A 447 17.93 -5.34 8.06
C ILE A 447 17.28 -4.88 9.39
N PRO A 448 15.95 -4.68 9.42
CA PRO A 448 15.25 -4.31 10.65
C PRO A 448 15.34 -5.42 11.72
N SER A 449 15.26 -5.01 12.99
CA SER A 449 15.18 -5.96 14.10
C SER A 449 13.71 -6.28 14.43
N ASN A 450 13.25 -7.40 13.93
CA ASN A 450 11.89 -7.94 14.16
C ASN A 450 11.93 -9.04 15.24
N HIS A 451 12.58 -8.76 16.41
CA HIS A 451 12.68 -9.72 17.52
C HIS A 451 11.39 -9.76 18.35
N PHE A 452 11.23 -10.85 19.10
CA PHE A 452 10.11 -10.99 20.04
C PHE A 452 10.36 -10.10 21.26
N ARG A 453 9.61 -8.99 21.33
CA ARG A 453 9.75 -7.95 22.35
C ARG A 453 8.92 -8.25 23.59
N THR A 454 9.45 -7.88 24.76
CA THR A 454 8.67 -7.79 25.99
C THR A 454 7.66 -6.65 25.92
N THR A 455 6.66 -6.65 26.80
CA THR A 455 5.71 -5.52 26.92
C THR A 455 6.42 -4.22 27.26
N THR A 456 7.47 -4.27 28.10
CA THR A 456 8.26 -3.09 28.46
C THR A 456 9.00 -2.51 27.26
N GLU A 457 9.63 -3.35 26.44
CA GLU A 457 10.28 -2.92 25.20
C GLU A 457 9.26 -2.32 24.23
N MET A 458 8.10 -2.94 24.04
CA MET A 458 7.05 -2.39 23.19
C MET A 458 6.56 -1.03 23.68
N LEU A 459 6.37 -0.83 24.97
CA LEU A 459 5.97 0.47 25.53
C LEU A 459 7.06 1.54 25.31
N GLU A 460 8.33 1.17 25.46
CA GLU A 460 9.47 2.07 25.20
C GLU A 460 9.55 2.44 23.71
N ASP A 461 9.38 1.46 22.81
CA ASP A 461 9.42 1.68 21.37
C ASP A 461 8.30 2.60 20.87
N PHE A 462 7.16 2.63 21.56
CA PHE A 462 6.02 3.49 21.23
C PHE A 462 5.88 4.76 22.09
N LYS A 463 6.87 5.05 22.94
CA LYS A 463 6.80 6.23 23.83
C LYS A 463 6.71 7.57 23.08
N PHE A 464 7.12 7.62 21.80
CA PHE A 464 7.00 8.82 20.96
C PHE A 464 5.53 9.25 20.76
N LEU A 465 4.57 8.35 20.96
CA LEU A 465 3.13 8.63 20.93
C LEU A 465 2.57 9.18 22.26
N GLY A 466 3.39 9.20 23.32
CA GLY A 466 2.95 9.47 24.70
C GLY A 466 2.46 8.20 25.42
N GLU A 467 2.53 8.23 26.77
CA GLU A 467 2.30 7.04 27.61
C GLU A 467 0.89 6.45 27.46
N GLU A 468 -0.14 7.30 27.41
CA GLU A 468 -1.54 6.84 27.33
C GLU A 468 -1.82 6.10 26.01
N LEU A 469 -1.42 6.69 24.87
CA LEU A 469 -1.67 6.08 23.56
C LEU A 469 -0.80 4.83 23.38
N ALA A 470 0.47 4.85 23.79
CA ALA A 470 1.33 3.68 23.77
C ALA A 470 0.70 2.51 24.58
N LYS A 471 0.24 2.76 25.81
CA LYS A 471 -0.43 1.76 26.63
C LYS A 471 -1.71 1.23 25.96
N LYS A 472 -2.50 2.12 25.38
CA LYS A 472 -3.74 1.76 24.69
C LYS A 472 -3.48 0.78 23.54
N ILE A 473 -2.52 1.07 22.65
CA ILE A 473 -2.27 0.24 21.45
C ILE A 473 -1.46 -1.01 21.75
N VAL A 474 -0.54 -0.95 22.72
CA VAL A 474 0.33 -2.10 23.09
C VAL A 474 -0.40 -3.10 23.97
N ILE A 475 -1.19 -2.63 24.95
CA ILE A 475 -1.79 -3.50 25.96
C ILE A 475 -3.31 -3.62 25.80
N GLU A 476 -4.01 -2.48 25.85
CA GLU A 476 -5.48 -2.51 25.98
C GLU A 476 -6.16 -3.03 24.72
N ASN A 477 -5.79 -2.49 23.57
CA ASN A 477 -6.36 -2.88 22.29
C ASN A 477 -5.91 -4.29 21.87
N THR A 478 -4.64 -4.63 22.12
CA THR A 478 -4.11 -5.99 21.85
C THR A 478 -4.89 -7.07 22.61
N ASN A 479 -5.37 -6.76 23.81
CA ASN A 479 -6.20 -7.69 24.59
C ASN A 479 -7.67 -7.74 24.14
N LYS A 480 -8.12 -6.87 23.26
CA LYS A 480 -9.49 -6.90 22.67
C LYS A 480 -9.58 -7.80 21.44
N ILE A 481 -8.45 -8.00 20.75
CA ILE A 481 -8.33 -8.91 19.60
C ILE A 481 -8.17 -10.35 20.10
#